data_060113e2917f7f8ff37ab8d76a2a3317
#
_entry.id   060113e2917f7f8ff37ab8d76a2a3317
#
_cell.length_a   1.000
_cell.length_b   1.000
_cell.length_c   1.000
_cell.angle_alpha   90.00
_cell.angle_beta   90.00
_cell.angle_gamma   90.00
#
_symmetry.space_group_name_H-M   'P 1'
#
loop_
_entity.id
_entity.type
_entity.pdbx_description
1 polymer ?
#
loop_
_entity_poly.entity_id
_entity_poly.type
_entity_poly.pdbx_seq_one_letter_code
_entity_poly.pdbx_strand_id
1 'polypeptide(L)'
;LATTERHKILPTILSRCQIFDFRRIQVFDIVKQLNLVASQEGVKVEEQALHLIATKADGAMRDALSIFDRIAGATNNNITYQAVTDNLNLLDYTNYFKVVDQLLTEDLAAMMLIIDDIMKRGFDPEVFLTGLMEHFRQILVSKDSSTIKLIENTESVRERYAQQASLLSLDYILSALQLCNECDINFRTAKNKRLLLEMTMIKMVYLPFLLDQSESVESKKKIPEPSIKKTNTPKFTEKVVERSEKLPIEVSPPVLMEEGAEKQVSDSVFL
;
A
#
# COMPACT_ATOMS: atom_id res chain seq x y z
N LEU A 1 31.97 10.61 4.80
CA LEU A 1 30.90 9.65 5.10
C LEU A 1 29.82 9.79 4.03
N ALA A 2 29.31 8.68 3.50
CA ALA A 2 28.16 8.62 2.63
C ALA A 2 27.16 7.62 3.25
N THR A 3 25.88 8.01 3.33
CA THR A 3 24.83 7.18 3.91
C THR A 3 23.47 7.56 3.32
N THR A 4 22.59 6.60 3.21
CA THR A 4 21.16 6.81 2.91
C THR A 4 20.33 7.10 4.17
N GLU A 5 20.90 6.84 5.37
CA GLU A 5 20.21 6.93 6.65
C GLU A 5 20.92 7.92 7.59
N ARG A 6 20.71 9.21 7.34
CA ARG A 6 21.30 10.28 8.14
C ARG A 6 20.99 10.17 9.63
N HIS A 7 19.78 9.71 9.98
CA HIS A 7 19.33 9.60 11.37
C HIS A 7 20.09 8.56 12.19
N LYS A 8 20.80 7.61 11.54
CA LYS A 8 21.66 6.62 12.21
C LYS A 8 23.06 7.13 12.54
N ILE A 9 23.43 8.34 12.05
CA ILE A 9 24.72 8.94 12.36
C ILE A 9 24.61 9.75 13.66
N LEU A 10 25.59 9.56 14.54
CA LEU A 10 25.64 10.25 15.82
C LEU A 10 25.65 11.80 15.62
N PRO A 11 24.86 12.56 16.39
CA PRO A 11 24.80 14.01 16.30
C PRO A 11 26.16 14.70 16.48
N THR A 12 27.05 14.11 17.28
CA THR A 12 28.41 14.57 17.51
C THR A 12 29.30 14.54 16.25
N ILE A 13 29.03 13.64 15.32
CA ILE A 13 29.69 13.58 14.02
C ILE A 13 29.07 14.57 13.06
N LEU A 14 27.72 14.60 13.01
CA LEU A 14 26.98 15.52 12.12
C LEU A 14 27.31 16.99 12.39
N SER A 15 27.48 17.37 13.66
CA SER A 15 27.82 18.75 14.05
C SER A 15 29.21 19.22 13.57
N ARG A 16 30.08 18.31 13.14
CA ARG A 16 31.44 18.58 12.66
C ARG A 16 31.62 18.33 11.16
N CYS A 17 30.54 18.01 10.46
CA CYS A 17 30.56 17.72 9.04
C CYS A 17 29.70 18.75 8.28
N GLN A 18 30.14 19.09 7.07
CA GLN A 18 29.24 19.72 6.12
C GLN A 18 28.37 18.65 5.49
N ILE A 19 27.07 18.91 5.44
CA ILE A 19 26.07 17.95 4.95
C ILE A 19 25.66 18.36 3.55
N PHE A 20 25.71 17.40 2.62
CA PHE A 20 25.21 17.53 1.26
C PHE A 20 24.11 16.49 1.06
N ASP A 21 22.88 16.94 0.85
CA ASP A 21 21.74 16.07 0.58
C ASP A 21 21.54 15.93 -0.93
N PHE A 22 21.61 14.70 -1.43
CA PHE A 22 21.35 14.34 -2.82
C PHE A 22 19.93 13.80 -2.94
N ARG A 23 19.16 14.37 -3.86
CA ARG A 23 17.81 13.88 -4.16
C ARG A 23 17.87 12.69 -5.10
N ARG A 24 16.82 11.88 -5.10
CA ARG A 24 16.60 10.83 -6.12
C ARG A 24 16.49 11.46 -7.50
N ILE A 25 17.04 10.79 -8.51
CA ILE A 25 16.97 11.25 -9.90
C ILE A 25 15.53 10.99 -10.40
N GLN A 26 14.98 11.94 -11.14
CA GLN A 26 13.64 11.81 -11.71
C GLN A 26 13.61 10.71 -12.78
N VAL A 27 12.49 10.00 -12.89
CA VAL A 27 12.29 8.93 -13.89
C VAL A 27 12.59 9.43 -15.30
N PHE A 28 12.12 10.64 -15.64
CA PHE A 28 12.39 11.28 -16.94
C PHE A 28 13.89 11.45 -17.25
N ASP A 29 14.67 11.87 -16.26
CA ASP A 29 16.12 12.05 -16.44
C ASP A 29 16.85 10.72 -16.59
N ILE A 30 16.40 9.69 -15.87
CA ILE A 30 16.92 8.32 -16.02
C ILE A 30 16.61 7.79 -17.43
N VAL A 31 15.38 7.92 -17.91
CA VAL A 31 14.96 7.50 -19.25
C VAL A 31 15.80 8.19 -20.32
N LYS A 32 16.01 9.50 -20.18
CA LYS A 32 16.84 10.28 -21.11
C LYS A 32 18.27 9.76 -21.15
N GLN A 33 18.88 9.47 -20.00
CA GLN A 33 20.23 8.94 -19.90
C GLN A 33 20.33 7.53 -20.49
N LEU A 34 19.38 6.64 -20.17
CA LEU A 34 19.34 5.29 -20.73
C LEU A 34 19.18 5.29 -22.26
N ASN A 35 18.37 6.20 -22.80
CA ASN A 35 18.20 6.36 -24.24
C ASN A 35 19.49 6.82 -24.93
N LEU A 36 20.25 7.72 -24.29
CA LEU A 36 21.56 8.14 -24.78
C LEU A 36 22.55 6.98 -24.80
N VAL A 37 22.62 6.18 -23.73
CA VAL A 37 23.46 4.99 -23.66
C VAL A 37 23.04 3.96 -24.72
N ALA A 38 21.75 3.68 -24.86
CA ALA A 38 21.22 2.78 -25.87
C ALA A 38 21.65 3.19 -27.29
N SER A 39 21.62 4.49 -27.59
CA SER A 39 22.04 5.03 -28.88
C SER A 39 23.55 4.89 -29.13
N GLN A 40 24.36 5.02 -28.06
CA GLN A 40 25.83 4.88 -28.14
C GLN A 40 26.25 3.41 -28.30
N GLU A 41 25.58 2.50 -27.61
CA GLU A 41 25.87 1.05 -27.64
C GLU A 41 25.15 0.32 -28.79
N GLY A 42 24.34 1.01 -29.58
CA GLY A 42 23.59 0.43 -30.70
C GLY A 42 22.49 -0.54 -30.27
N VAL A 43 21.95 -0.38 -29.04
CA VAL A 43 20.86 -1.19 -28.50
C VAL A 43 19.52 -0.65 -28.97
N LYS A 44 18.67 -1.52 -29.53
CA LYS A 44 17.29 -1.17 -29.88
C LYS A 44 16.43 -1.26 -28.65
N VAL A 45 15.71 -0.17 -28.30
CA VAL A 45 14.93 -0.11 -27.07
C VAL A 45 13.56 0.51 -27.31
N GLU A 46 12.53 -0.07 -26.73
CA GLU A 46 11.20 0.53 -26.64
C GLU A 46 11.16 1.58 -25.52
N GLU A 47 10.50 2.71 -25.77
CA GLU A 47 10.36 3.80 -24.77
C GLU A 47 9.70 3.32 -23.47
N GLN A 48 8.67 2.47 -23.59
CA GLN A 48 8.00 1.88 -22.44
C GLN A 48 8.93 0.97 -21.61
N ALA A 49 9.86 0.29 -22.25
CA ALA A 49 10.87 -0.54 -21.58
C ALA A 49 11.83 0.33 -20.75
N LEU A 50 12.31 1.44 -21.32
CA LEU A 50 13.15 2.40 -20.58
C LEU A 50 12.44 2.99 -19.37
N HIS A 51 11.17 3.35 -19.54
CA HIS A 51 10.36 3.88 -18.45
C HIS A 51 10.20 2.87 -17.32
N LEU A 52 9.97 1.60 -17.64
CA LEU A 52 9.85 0.53 -16.65
C LEU A 52 11.16 0.31 -15.88
N ILE A 53 12.31 0.30 -16.58
CA ILE A 53 13.65 0.21 -15.96
C ILE A 53 13.88 1.40 -15.01
N ALA A 54 13.59 2.62 -15.48
CA ALA A 54 13.77 3.84 -14.70
C ALA A 54 12.92 3.87 -13.43
N THR A 55 11.65 3.45 -13.53
CA THR A 55 10.73 3.33 -12.40
C THR A 55 11.24 2.32 -11.37
N LYS A 56 11.77 1.17 -11.84
CA LYS A 56 12.30 0.12 -10.95
C LYS A 56 13.63 0.48 -10.28
N ALA A 57 14.39 1.37 -10.89
CA ALA A 57 15.65 1.87 -10.31
C ALA A 57 15.43 2.87 -9.17
N ASP A 58 14.21 3.31 -8.92
CA ASP A 58 13.82 4.16 -7.79
C ASP A 58 14.75 5.36 -7.56
N GLY A 59 15.11 6.04 -8.64
CA GLY A 59 15.97 7.21 -8.62
C GLY A 59 17.48 6.94 -8.51
N ALA A 60 17.92 5.68 -8.61
CA ALA A 60 19.32 5.27 -8.59
C ALA A 60 19.83 4.97 -10.01
N MET A 61 20.63 5.87 -10.58
CA MET A 61 21.18 5.69 -11.94
C MET A 61 22.02 4.42 -12.11
N ARG A 62 22.80 4.06 -11.08
CA ARG A 62 23.62 2.85 -11.09
C ARG A 62 22.77 1.58 -11.26
N ASP A 63 21.65 1.53 -10.53
CA ASP A 63 20.75 0.38 -10.60
C ASP A 63 20.02 0.33 -11.93
N ALA A 64 19.63 1.48 -12.48
CA ALA A 64 19.04 1.60 -13.81
C ALA A 64 19.98 1.05 -14.89
N LEU A 65 21.25 1.46 -14.89
CA LEU A 65 22.26 0.97 -15.83
C LEU A 65 22.54 -0.52 -15.64
N SER A 66 22.61 -1.00 -14.39
CA SER A 66 22.84 -2.44 -14.12
C SER A 66 21.67 -3.31 -14.62
N ILE A 67 20.42 -2.83 -14.48
CA ILE A 67 19.25 -3.50 -15.04
C ILE A 67 19.30 -3.48 -16.55
N PHE A 68 19.60 -2.33 -17.15
CA PHE A 68 19.71 -2.14 -18.60
C PHE A 68 20.73 -3.10 -19.23
N ASP A 69 21.97 -3.14 -18.69
CA ASP A 69 23.04 -4.01 -19.19
C ASP A 69 22.67 -5.49 -19.11
N ARG A 70 22.05 -5.91 -18.00
CA ARG A 70 21.61 -7.29 -17.82
C ARG A 70 20.56 -7.69 -18.86
N ILE A 71 19.61 -6.80 -19.16
CA ILE A 71 18.54 -7.08 -20.14
C ILE A 71 19.09 -7.02 -21.56
N ALA A 72 19.95 -6.05 -21.88
CA ALA A 72 20.62 -5.96 -23.18
C ALA A 72 21.39 -7.23 -23.49
N GLY A 73 22.16 -7.75 -22.52
CA GLY A 73 22.89 -9.02 -22.66
C GLY A 73 21.98 -10.23 -22.84
N ALA A 74 20.82 -10.26 -22.17
CA ALA A 74 19.86 -11.37 -22.27
C ALA A 74 19.05 -11.36 -23.58
N THR A 75 18.90 -10.20 -24.23
CA THR A 75 18.00 -9.99 -25.39
C THR A 75 18.73 -9.72 -26.70
N ASN A 76 20.03 -9.96 -26.76
CA ASN A 76 20.86 -9.64 -27.93
C ASN A 76 20.67 -8.19 -28.44
N ASN A 77 20.72 -7.23 -27.52
CA ASN A 77 20.58 -5.80 -27.78
C ASN A 77 19.23 -5.36 -28.36
N ASN A 78 18.15 -6.11 -28.07
CA ASN A 78 16.79 -5.74 -28.46
C ASN A 78 15.88 -5.73 -27.21
N ILE A 79 15.82 -4.60 -26.50
CA ILE A 79 15.09 -4.44 -25.25
C ILE A 79 13.64 -4.06 -25.55
N THR A 80 12.73 -5.02 -25.45
CA THR A 80 11.29 -4.80 -25.52
C THR A 80 10.68 -4.69 -24.12
N TYR A 81 9.49 -4.10 -24.02
CA TYR A 81 8.75 -4.03 -22.77
C TYR A 81 8.55 -5.42 -22.14
N GLN A 82 8.17 -6.41 -22.97
CA GLN A 82 7.98 -7.79 -22.51
C GLN A 82 9.28 -8.41 -21.97
N ALA A 83 10.40 -8.17 -22.64
CA ALA A 83 11.69 -8.68 -22.19
C ALA A 83 12.12 -8.10 -20.83
N VAL A 84 11.82 -6.82 -20.57
CA VAL A 84 12.05 -6.19 -19.27
C VAL A 84 11.16 -6.82 -18.20
N THR A 85 9.87 -6.97 -18.48
CA THR A 85 8.89 -7.57 -17.58
C THR A 85 9.29 -8.98 -17.18
N ASP A 86 9.69 -9.82 -18.16
CA ASP A 86 10.10 -11.20 -17.93
C ASP A 86 11.42 -11.29 -17.12
N ASN A 87 12.44 -10.49 -17.49
CA ASN A 87 13.73 -10.49 -16.80
C ASN A 87 13.69 -9.96 -15.37
N LEU A 88 12.83 -8.99 -15.12
CA LEU A 88 12.66 -8.43 -13.78
C LEU A 88 11.60 -9.19 -12.96
N ASN A 89 11.00 -10.23 -13.54
CA ASN A 89 9.89 -10.98 -12.96
C ASN A 89 8.80 -10.02 -12.44
N LEU A 90 8.43 -9.06 -13.29
CA LEU A 90 7.39 -8.08 -12.98
C LEU A 90 6.06 -8.54 -13.54
N LEU A 91 5.04 -8.40 -12.74
CA LEU A 91 3.69 -8.58 -13.26
C LEU A 91 3.32 -7.35 -14.10
N ASP A 92 3.02 -7.59 -15.38
CA ASP A 92 2.60 -6.54 -16.30
C ASP A 92 1.35 -5.82 -15.76
N TYR A 93 1.35 -4.49 -15.82
CA TYR A 93 0.20 -3.66 -15.45
C TYR A 93 -1.10 -4.08 -16.17
N THR A 94 -0.97 -4.66 -17.37
CA THR A 94 -2.11 -5.20 -18.13
C THR A 94 -2.88 -6.27 -17.37
N ASN A 95 -2.21 -7.05 -16.52
CA ASN A 95 -2.87 -8.06 -15.70
C ASN A 95 -3.74 -7.42 -14.60
N TYR A 96 -3.28 -6.32 -14.01
CA TYR A 96 -4.09 -5.59 -13.02
C TYR A 96 -5.32 -4.94 -13.65
N PHE A 97 -5.20 -4.40 -14.87
CA PHE A 97 -6.36 -3.92 -15.62
C PHE A 97 -7.38 -5.04 -15.86
N LYS A 98 -6.93 -6.24 -16.28
CA LYS A 98 -7.81 -7.40 -16.46
C LYS A 98 -8.48 -7.82 -15.15
N VAL A 99 -7.73 -7.81 -14.05
CA VAL A 99 -8.27 -8.12 -12.71
C VAL A 99 -9.40 -7.16 -12.36
N VAL A 100 -9.19 -5.86 -12.53
CA VAL A 100 -10.23 -4.85 -12.24
C VAL A 100 -11.42 -4.96 -13.20
N ASP A 101 -11.20 -5.28 -14.47
CA ASP A 101 -12.28 -5.53 -15.43
C ASP A 101 -13.15 -6.74 -14.99
N GLN A 102 -12.55 -7.81 -14.43
CA GLN A 102 -13.30 -8.94 -13.87
C GLN A 102 -14.03 -8.59 -12.56
N LEU A 103 -13.47 -7.71 -11.74
CA LEU A 103 -14.16 -7.19 -10.55
C LEU A 103 -15.40 -6.38 -10.93
N LEU A 104 -15.33 -5.60 -12.02
CA LEU A 104 -16.47 -4.84 -12.54
C LEU A 104 -17.58 -5.71 -13.11
N THR A 105 -17.23 -6.87 -13.68
CA THR A 105 -18.21 -7.83 -14.23
C THR A 105 -18.70 -8.85 -13.20
N GLU A 106 -18.17 -8.81 -11.98
CA GLU A 106 -18.49 -9.75 -10.88
C GLU A 106 -18.24 -11.23 -11.27
N ASP A 107 -17.34 -11.47 -12.23
CA ASP A 107 -17.02 -12.84 -12.68
C ASP A 107 -15.95 -13.49 -11.80
N LEU A 108 -16.41 -14.17 -10.77
CA LEU A 108 -15.54 -14.91 -9.86
C LEU A 108 -14.72 -15.99 -10.56
N ALA A 109 -15.31 -16.70 -11.54
CA ALA A 109 -14.63 -17.81 -12.21
C ALA A 109 -13.45 -17.30 -13.06
N ALA A 110 -13.68 -16.25 -13.86
CA ALA A 110 -12.63 -15.60 -14.64
C ALA A 110 -11.55 -15.00 -13.73
N MET A 111 -11.92 -14.39 -12.62
CA MET A 111 -10.99 -13.86 -11.62
C MET A 111 -10.07 -14.94 -11.07
N MET A 112 -10.62 -16.08 -10.64
CA MET A 112 -9.85 -17.19 -10.10
C MET A 112 -8.89 -17.80 -11.13
N LEU A 113 -9.29 -17.87 -12.40
CA LEU A 113 -8.41 -18.33 -13.48
C LEU A 113 -7.23 -17.39 -13.73
N ILE A 114 -7.45 -16.07 -13.64
CA ILE A 114 -6.37 -15.07 -13.76
C ILE A 114 -5.37 -15.23 -12.63
N ILE A 115 -5.84 -15.39 -11.40
CA ILE A 115 -4.97 -15.57 -10.23
C ILE A 115 -4.18 -16.88 -10.37
N ASP A 116 -4.82 -17.96 -10.78
CA ASP A 116 -4.16 -19.25 -10.97
C ASP A 116 -3.06 -19.18 -12.04
N ASP A 117 -3.30 -18.47 -13.17
CA ASP A 117 -2.30 -18.26 -14.21
C ASP A 117 -1.11 -17.44 -13.69
N ILE A 118 -1.35 -16.36 -12.94
CA ILE A 118 -0.31 -15.54 -12.31
C ILE A 118 0.53 -16.39 -11.35
N MET A 119 -0.10 -17.18 -10.49
CA MET A 119 0.61 -18.03 -9.54
C MET A 119 1.40 -19.16 -10.24
N LYS A 120 0.88 -19.73 -11.31
CA LYS A 120 1.57 -20.75 -12.13
C LYS A 120 2.83 -20.20 -12.81
N ARG A 121 2.85 -18.93 -13.15
CA ARG A 121 4.05 -18.23 -13.67
C ARG A 121 5.10 -17.97 -12.59
N GLY A 122 4.84 -18.31 -11.33
CA GLY A 122 5.78 -18.18 -10.22
C GLY A 122 5.79 -16.83 -9.53
N PHE A 123 4.78 -16.00 -9.74
CA PHE A 123 4.66 -14.73 -9.01
C PHE A 123 4.29 -14.96 -7.54
N ASP A 124 4.91 -14.19 -6.65
CA ASP A 124 4.58 -14.21 -5.23
C ASP A 124 3.23 -13.50 -4.98
N PRO A 125 2.31 -14.10 -4.20
CA PRO A 125 1.03 -13.49 -3.84
C PRO A 125 1.15 -12.11 -3.19
N GLU A 126 2.21 -11.88 -2.41
CA GLU A 126 2.47 -10.61 -1.72
C GLU A 126 2.87 -9.51 -2.72
N VAL A 127 3.73 -9.85 -3.69
CA VAL A 127 4.11 -8.95 -4.78
C VAL A 127 2.90 -8.59 -5.65
N PHE A 128 2.06 -9.59 -5.96
CA PHE A 128 0.82 -9.36 -6.69
C PHE A 128 -0.12 -8.41 -5.93
N LEU A 129 -0.33 -8.63 -4.64
CA LEU A 129 -1.22 -7.80 -3.82
C LEU A 129 -0.71 -6.36 -3.75
N THR A 130 0.59 -6.17 -3.51
CA THR A 130 1.22 -4.83 -3.48
C THR A 130 1.02 -4.09 -4.80
N GLY A 131 1.20 -4.77 -5.93
CA GLY A 131 0.93 -4.20 -7.25
C GLY A 131 -0.54 -3.86 -7.48
N LEU A 132 -1.47 -4.67 -6.96
CA LEU A 132 -2.90 -4.40 -7.03
C LEU A 132 -3.29 -3.18 -6.19
N MET A 133 -2.71 -3.02 -5.00
CA MET A 133 -2.89 -1.83 -4.16
C MET A 133 -2.43 -0.56 -4.89
N GLU A 134 -1.25 -0.62 -5.50
CA GLU A 134 -0.73 0.49 -6.28
C GLU A 134 -1.64 0.80 -7.50
N HIS A 135 -2.18 -0.22 -8.15
CA HIS A 135 -3.13 -0.05 -9.24
C HIS A 135 -4.42 0.66 -8.79
N PHE A 136 -5.02 0.25 -7.67
CA PHE A 136 -6.17 0.96 -7.09
C PHE A 136 -5.84 2.39 -6.68
N ARG A 137 -4.63 2.64 -6.14
CA ARG A 137 -4.16 4.00 -5.86
C ARG A 137 -4.10 4.85 -7.14
N GLN A 138 -3.58 4.29 -8.23
CA GLN A 138 -3.54 4.99 -9.53
C GLN A 138 -4.97 5.30 -10.05
N ILE A 139 -5.91 4.35 -9.92
CA ILE A 139 -7.32 4.58 -10.27
C ILE A 139 -7.91 5.72 -9.41
N LEU A 140 -7.64 5.72 -8.10
CA LEU A 140 -8.11 6.77 -7.19
C LEU A 140 -7.58 8.16 -7.59
N VAL A 141 -6.28 8.25 -7.89
CA VAL A 141 -5.62 9.48 -8.35
C VAL A 141 -6.18 9.93 -9.72
N SER A 142 -6.60 8.98 -10.57
CA SER A 142 -7.18 9.27 -11.88
C SER A 142 -8.62 9.79 -11.85
N LYS A 143 -9.27 9.76 -10.68
CA LYS A 143 -10.65 10.29 -10.53
C LYS A 143 -10.73 11.80 -10.69
N ASP A 144 -9.68 12.52 -10.37
CA ASP A 144 -9.59 13.97 -10.53
C ASP A 144 -8.59 14.32 -11.63
N SER A 145 -9.04 15.13 -12.59
CA SER A 145 -8.19 15.58 -13.72
C SER A 145 -6.97 16.41 -13.28
N SER A 146 -7.01 17.03 -12.10
CA SER A 146 -5.89 17.78 -11.55
C SER A 146 -4.78 16.87 -11.04
N THR A 147 -5.13 15.70 -10.50
CA THR A 147 -4.19 14.73 -9.91
C THR A 147 -3.69 13.69 -10.91
N ILE A 148 -4.32 13.52 -12.06
CA ILE A 148 -3.90 12.57 -13.11
C ILE A 148 -2.45 12.82 -13.58
N LYS A 149 -1.97 14.07 -13.47
CA LYS A 149 -0.60 14.48 -13.77
C LYS A 149 0.45 13.88 -12.82
N LEU A 150 0.03 13.37 -11.67
CA LEU A 150 0.89 12.70 -10.69
C LEU A 150 1.23 11.27 -11.11
N ILE A 151 0.55 10.74 -12.13
CA ILE A 151 0.80 9.41 -12.66
C ILE A 151 1.97 9.50 -13.64
N GLU A 152 3.10 8.94 -13.25
CA GLU A 152 4.33 8.87 -14.04
C GLU A 152 4.25 7.71 -15.06
N ASN A 153 3.29 7.76 -15.99
CA ASN A 153 3.08 6.74 -17.02
C ASN A 153 2.87 7.39 -18.41
N THR A 154 2.89 6.56 -19.45
CA THR A 154 2.59 7.00 -20.81
C THR A 154 1.15 7.47 -20.95
N GLU A 155 0.86 8.33 -21.93
CA GLU A 155 -0.48 8.90 -22.13
C GLU A 155 -1.56 7.81 -22.32
N SER A 156 -1.26 6.78 -23.09
CA SER A 156 -2.18 5.64 -23.33
C SER A 156 -2.55 4.89 -22.05
N VAL A 157 -1.61 4.77 -21.12
CA VAL A 157 -1.84 4.11 -19.82
C VAL A 157 -2.69 5.02 -18.90
N ARG A 158 -2.43 6.33 -18.90
CA ARG A 158 -3.25 7.30 -18.15
C ARG A 158 -4.70 7.32 -18.60
N GLU A 159 -4.94 7.30 -19.92
CA GLU A 159 -6.29 7.21 -20.48
C GLU A 159 -7.02 5.96 -19.99
N ARG A 160 -6.33 4.82 -19.95
CA ARG A 160 -6.92 3.57 -19.46
C ARG A 160 -7.24 3.61 -17.97
N TYR A 161 -6.38 4.22 -17.15
CA TYR A 161 -6.70 4.49 -15.74
C TYR A 161 -7.92 5.40 -15.58
N ALA A 162 -8.03 6.46 -16.37
CA ALA A 162 -9.18 7.37 -16.36
C ALA A 162 -10.48 6.64 -16.75
N GLN A 163 -10.43 5.73 -17.72
CA GLN A 163 -11.58 4.90 -18.12
C GLN A 163 -12.05 4.02 -16.96
N GLN A 164 -11.15 3.25 -16.31
CA GLN A 164 -11.53 2.42 -15.16
C GLN A 164 -11.98 3.28 -13.96
N ALA A 165 -11.35 4.43 -13.73
CA ALA A 165 -11.75 5.35 -12.68
C ALA A 165 -13.18 5.88 -12.86
N SER A 166 -13.66 6.04 -14.10
CA SER A 166 -15.04 6.45 -14.36
C SER A 166 -16.08 5.39 -14.03
N LEU A 167 -15.70 4.10 -14.09
CA LEU A 167 -16.58 2.95 -13.87
C LEU A 167 -16.70 2.54 -12.40
N LEU A 168 -15.67 2.79 -11.60
CA LEU A 168 -15.64 2.41 -10.18
C LEU A 168 -16.17 3.54 -9.28
N SER A 169 -16.93 3.23 -8.24
CA SER A 169 -17.30 4.20 -7.20
C SER A 169 -16.12 4.47 -6.27
N LEU A 170 -16.11 5.64 -5.60
CA LEU A 170 -15.09 5.96 -4.61
C LEU A 170 -15.12 4.98 -3.44
N ASP A 171 -16.32 4.64 -2.96
CA ASP A 171 -16.52 3.72 -1.84
C ASP A 171 -16.01 2.32 -2.16
N TYR A 172 -16.19 1.85 -3.40
CA TYR A 172 -15.62 0.60 -3.86
C TYR A 172 -14.09 0.61 -3.81
N ILE A 173 -13.46 1.66 -4.35
CA ILE A 173 -11.99 1.76 -4.39
C ILE A 173 -11.41 1.78 -2.97
N LEU A 174 -12.00 2.57 -2.07
CA LEU A 174 -11.54 2.66 -0.68
C LEU A 174 -11.71 1.34 0.06
N SER A 175 -12.84 0.66 -0.12
CA SER A 175 -13.10 -0.65 0.49
C SER A 175 -12.18 -1.73 -0.07
N ALA A 176 -11.90 -1.70 -1.39
CA ALA A 176 -10.94 -2.62 -2.01
C ALA A 176 -9.52 -2.40 -1.46
N LEU A 177 -9.08 -1.15 -1.33
CA LEU A 177 -7.79 -0.81 -0.69
C LEU A 177 -7.72 -1.28 0.76
N GLN A 178 -8.82 -1.15 1.52
CA GLN A 178 -8.88 -1.66 2.89
C GLN A 178 -8.74 -3.18 2.93
N LEU A 179 -9.46 -3.91 2.08
CA LEU A 179 -9.33 -5.38 1.98
C LEU A 179 -7.91 -5.82 1.60
N CYS A 180 -7.27 -5.10 0.67
CA CYS A 180 -5.87 -5.35 0.32
C CYS A 180 -4.94 -5.13 1.53
N ASN A 181 -5.10 -4.02 2.25
CA ASN A 181 -4.28 -3.72 3.42
C ASN A 181 -4.47 -4.75 4.55
N GLU A 182 -5.68 -5.20 4.80
CA GLU A 182 -5.95 -6.28 5.75
C GLU A 182 -5.26 -7.60 5.32
N CYS A 183 -5.28 -7.91 4.02
CA CYS A 183 -4.61 -9.07 3.47
C CYS A 183 -3.09 -8.96 3.65
N ASP A 184 -2.49 -7.80 3.35
CA ASP A 184 -1.05 -7.56 3.48
C ASP A 184 -0.56 -7.74 4.92
N ILE A 185 -1.28 -7.17 5.89
CA ILE A 185 -0.97 -7.35 7.31
C ILE A 185 -1.01 -8.84 7.69
N ASN A 186 -2.00 -9.58 7.19
CA ASN A 186 -2.18 -10.99 7.51
C ASN A 186 -1.20 -11.92 6.77
N PHE A 187 -0.56 -11.50 5.69
CA PHE A 187 0.44 -12.30 4.98
C PHE A 187 1.61 -12.72 5.86
N ARG A 188 1.99 -11.90 6.84
CA ARG A 188 3.11 -12.18 7.76
C ARG A 188 2.85 -13.41 8.64
N THR A 189 1.58 -13.68 8.97
CA THR A 189 1.18 -14.77 9.86
C THR A 189 0.50 -15.93 9.12
N ALA A 190 0.13 -15.74 7.86
CA ALA A 190 -0.60 -16.71 7.06
C ALA A 190 0.29 -17.91 6.69
N LYS A 191 -0.18 -19.12 7.00
CA LYS A 191 0.46 -20.37 6.56
C LYS A 191 0.29 -20.61 5.05
N ASN A 192 -0.81 -20.16 4.47
CA ASN A 192 -1.11 -20.29 3.04
C ASN A 192 -1.45 -18.91 2.46
N LYS A 193 -0.43 -18.23 1.93
CA LYS A 193 -0.55 -16.91 1.32
C LYS A 193 -1.49 -16.92 0.10
N ARG A 194 -1.43 -17.98 -0.72
CA ARG A 194 -2.30 -18.12 -1.89
C ARG A 194 -3.77 -18.14 -1.51
N LEU A 195 -4.16 -18.98 -0.54
CA LEU A 195 -5.54 -19.06 -0.07
C LEU A 195 -6.03 -17.74 0.50
N LEU A 196 -5.19 -17.02 1.25
CA LEU A 196 -5.53 -15.71 1.81
C LEU A 196 -5.80 -14.69 0.69
N LEU A 197 -4.97 -14.67 -0.36
CA LEU A 197 -5.18 -13.83 -1.52
C LEU A 197 -6.50 -14.17 -2.23
N GLU A 198 -6.73 -15.46 -2.53
CA GLU A 198 -7.95 -15.94 -3.18
C GLU A 198 -9.22 -15.52 -2.40
N MET A 199 -9.21 -15.66 -1.07
CA MET A 199 -10.32 -15.22 -0.21
C MET A 199 -10.52 -13.70 -0.26
N THR A 200 -9.45 -12.93 -0.32
CA THR A 200 -9.53 -11.46 -0.45
C THR A 200 -10.13 -11.07 -1.79
N MET A 201 -9.73 -11.72 -2.87
CA MET A 201 -10.28 -11.46 -4.20
C MET A 201 -11.76 -11.85 -4.29
N ILE A 202 -12.18 -12.96 -3.66
CA ILE A 202 -13.59 -13.34 -3.55
C ILE A 202 -14.39 -12.22 -2.84
N LYS A 203 -13.89 -11.71 -1.72
CA LYS A 203 -14.54 -10.59 -1.01
C LYS A 203 -14.69 -9.36 -1.89
N MET A 204 -13.67 -9.03 -2.72
CA MET A 204 -13.72 -7.89 -3.64
C MET A 204 -14.76 -8.06 -4.73
N VAL A 205 -14.94 -9.28 -5.28
CA VAL A 205 -15.97 -9.57 -6.29
C VAL A 205 -17.37 -9.32 -5.72
N TYR A 206 -17.62 -9.69 -4.47
CA TYR A 206 -18.92 -9.50 -3.81
C TYR A 206 -19.06 -8.15 -3.08
N LEU A 207 -18.05 -7.28 -3.15
CA LEU A 207 -18.07 -5.98 -2.47
C LEU A 207 -19.23 -5.08 -2.92
N PRO A 208 -19.60 -4.96 -4.22
CA PRO A 208 -20.74 -4.16 -4.64
C PRO A 208 -22.04 -4.57 -3.93
N PHE A 209 -22.30 -5.87 -3.86
CA PHE A 209 -23.47 -6.40 -3.17
C PHE A 209 -23.51 -6.06 -1.67
N LEU A 210 -22.35 -6.04 -1.01
CA LEU A 210 -22.24 -5.68 0.41
C LEU A 210 -22.45 -4.18 0.64
N LEU A 211 -22.00 -3.34 -0.28
CA LEU A 211 -22.18 -1.89 -0.22
C LEU A 211 -23.66 -1.50 -0.41
N ASP A 212 -24.34 -2.09 -1.39
CA ASP A 212 -25.77 -1.87 -1.63
C ASP A 212 -26.66 -2.24 -0.44
N GLN A 213 -26.30 -3.32 0.28
CA GLN A 213 -27.02 -3.69 1.49
C GLN A 213 -26.83 -2.70 2.63
N SER A 214 -25.64 -2.11 2.78
CA SER A 214 -25.37 -1.13 3.84
C SER A 214 -26.19 0.14 3.66
N GLU A 215 -26.34 0.64 2.44
CA GLU A 215 -27.21 1.80 2.15
C GLU A 215 -28.68 1.53 2.41
N SER A 216 -29.13 0.29 2.15
CA SER A 216 -30.52 -0.11 2.39
C SER A 216 -30.86 -0.24 3.88
N VAL A 217 -29.89 -0.49 4.75
CA VAL A 217 -30.06 -0.58 6.20
C VAL A 217 -30.02 0.81 6.86
N GLU A 218 -29.21 1.74 6.37
CA GLU A 218 -29.19 3.11 6.89
C GLU A 218 -30.46 3.89 6.52
N SER A 219 -31.03 3.64 5.35
CA SER A 219 -32.30 4.27 4.97
C SER A 219 -33.51 3.79 5.80
N LYS A 220 -33.44 2.65 6.48
CA LYS A 220 -34.46 2.11 7.38
C LYS A 220 -34.31 2.51 8.84
N LYS A 221 -33.19 3.11 9.25
CA LYS A 221 -32.95 3.63 10.61
C LYS A 221 -33.21 5.11 10.78
N LYS A 222 -34.19 5.69 10.09
CA LYS A 222 -34.82 6.92 10.57
C LYS A 222 -35.73 6.53 11.73
N ILE A 223 -35.18 6.58 12.92
CA ILE A 223 -35.91 6.52 14.18
C ILE A 223 -36.92 7.66 14.14
N PRO A 224 -38.26 7.41 14.25
CA PRO A 224 -39.22 8.51 14.38
C PRO A 224 -38.88 9.23 15.67
N GLU A 225 -38.63 10.54 15.58
CA GLU A 225 -38.50 11.39 16.77
C GLU A 225 -39.76 11.20 17.64
N PRO A 226 -39.60 10.90 18.94
CA PRO A 226 -40.75 10.85 19.83
C PRO A 226 -41.31 12.26 19.95
N SER A 227 -42.49 12.49 19.38
CA SER A 227 -43.27 13.70 19.60
C SER A 227 -43.62 13.82 21.07
N ILE A 228 -42.89 14.68 21.78
CA ILE A 228 -43.18 15.05 23.17
C ILE A 228 -44.49 15.81 23.19
N LYS A 229 -45.59 15.13 23.49
CA LYS A 229 -46.83 15.78 23.92
C LYS A 229 -46.60 16.45 25.26
N LYS A 230 -46.69 17.78 25.28
CA LYS A 230 -46.72 18.58 26.50
C LYS A 230 -47.94 18.14 27.34
N THR A 231 -47.72 17.45 28.43
CA THR A 231 -48.69 17.22 29.50
C THR A 231 -48.26 17.99 30.74
N ASN A 232 -49.27 18.66 31.27
CA ASN A 232 -49.24 19.62 32.34
C ASN A 232 -48.56 19.11 33.63
N THR A 233 -47.77 20.01 34.20
CA THR A 233 -47.19 19.96 35.56
C THR A 233 -48.23 19.88 36.66
N PRO A 234 -48.05 19.09 37.70
CA PRO A 234 -48.45 19.49 39.06
C PRO A 234 -47.20 19.82 39.89
N LYS A 235 -47.29 20.99 40.53
CA LYS A 235 -46.36 21.46 41.55
C LYS A 235 -46.33 20.48 42.74
N PHE A 236 -45.18 20.04 43.14
CA PHE A 236 -44.97 19.47 44.47
C PHE A 236 -43.84 20.20 45.19
N THR A 237 -44.20 20.60 46.42
CA THR A 237 -43.47 21.38 47.37
C THR A 237 -42.24 20.69 47.92
N GLU A 238 -41.23 21.52 48.18
CA GLU A 238 -40.01 21.20 48.94
C GLU A 238 -40.30 20.53 50.28
N LYS A 239 -39.50 19.50 50.61
CA LYS A 239 -39.08 19.19 51.95
C LYS A 239 -37.64 18.78 51.99
N VAL A 240 -36.84 19.65 52.57
CA VAL A 240 -35.49 19.49 53.06
C VAL A 240 -35.42 18.34 54.04
N VAL A 241 -34.51 17.39 53.80
CA VAL A 241 -33.92 16.60 54.90
C VAL A 241 -32.45 16.37 54.57
N GLU A 242 -31.59 17.07 55.28
CA GLU A 242 -30.22 16.77 55.53
C GLU A 242 -30.02 15.35 56.03
N ARG A 243 -29.11 14.60 55.51
CA ARG A 243 -28.36 13.63 56.28
C ARG A 243 -27.01 13.36 55.61
N SER A 244 -25.99 13.89 56.23
CA SER A 244 -24.59 13.58 56.11
C SER A 244 -24.32 12.12 56.52
N GLU A 245 -23.55 11.41 55.69
CA GLU A 245 -22.64 10.39 56.23
C GLU A 245 -21.45 10.21 55.28
N LYS A 246 -20.30 10.57 55.79
CA LYS A 246 -18.96 10.36 55.24
C LYS A 246 -18.57 8.91 55.46
N LEU A 247 -18.06 8.23 54.45
CA LEU A 247 -17.22 7.05 54.60
C LEU A 247 -15.89 7.28 53.96
N PRO A 248 -14.77 6.87 54.57
CA PRO A 248 -13.41 7.26 54.15
C PRO A 248 -12.83 6.34 53.10
N ILE A 249 -12.09 6.96 52.21
CA ILE A 249 -11.27 6.28 51.17
C ILE A 249 -9.95 5.88 51.83
N GLU A 250 -9.70 4.59 51.95
CA GLU A 250 -8.42 4.03 52.35
C GLU A 250 -7.46 4.04 51.15
N VAL A 251 -6.39 4.80 51.23
CA VAL A 251 -5.29 4.84 50.29
C VAL A 251 -4.17 3.95 50.80
N SER A 252 -3.88 2.87 50.12
CA SER A 252 -2.72 2.03 50.40
C SER A 252 -1.47 2.60 49.70
N PRO A 253 -0.31 2.65 50.38
CA PRO A 253 0.92 3.21 49.80
C PRO A 253 1.67 2.21 48.91
N PRO A 254 2.56 2.70 47.99
CA PRO A 254 3.29 1.85 47.07
C PRO A 254 4.46 1.12 47.75
N VAL A 255 4.61 -0.13 47.43
CA VAL A 255 5.70 -0.99 47.88
C VAL A 255 6.95 -0.65 47.10
N LEU A 256 7.95 -0.11 47.78
CA LEU A 256 9.33 -0.05 47.35
C LEU A 256 9.92 -1.47 47.38
N MET A 257 10.44 -1.96 46.27
CA MET A 257 11.34 -3.11 46.28
C MET A 257 12.79 -2.63 46.13
N GLU A 258 13.55 -3.07 47.11
CA GLU A 258 14.95 -2.78 47.33
C GLU A 258 15.85 -3.39 46.24
N GLU A 259 16.92 -2.66 45.93
CA GLU A 259 18.14 -3.14 45.35
C GLU A 259 18.79 -4.23 46.19
N GLY A 260 19.37 -5.22 45.57
CA GLY A 260 20.23 -6.12 46.25
C GLY A 260 20.76 -7.28 45.43
N ALA A 261 22.04 -7.15 45.10
CA ALA A 261 23.06 -8.19 45.01
C ALA A 261 23.73 -8.41 43.64
N GLU A 262 24.89 -7.78 43.57
CA GLU A 262 26.04 -8.23 42.78
C GLU A 262 26.27 -9.74 42.90
N LYS A 263 26.60 -10.39 41.79
CA LYS A 263 27.56 -11.49 41.77
C LYS A 263 28.39 -11.44 40.49
N GLN A 264 29.66 -11.13 40.71
CA GLN A 264 30.82 -11.45 39.88
C GLN A 264 30.94 -12.94 39.58
N VAL A 265 31.80 -13.20 38.63
CA VAL A 265 32.54 -14.43 38.27
C VAL A 265 32.17 -14.87 36.84
N SER A 266 33.01 -15.08 35.90
CA SER A 266 34.46 -15.08 35.74
C SER A 266 34.75 -15.36 34.25
N ASP A 267 35.91 -14.94 33.82
CA ASP A 267 36.63 -15.30 32.59
C ASP A 267 36.61 -16.78 32.19
N SER A 268 36.52 -17.00 30.88
CA SER A 268 37.31 -17.99 30.13
C SER A 268 37.05 -17.71 28.62
N VAL A 269 37.98 -17.14 27.87
CA VAL A 269 39.19 -17.62 27.22
C VAL A 269 38.96 -18.86 26.30
N PHE A 270 39.46 -18.69 25.07
CA PHE A 270 39.69 -19.65 23.96
C PHE A 270 38.48 -19.84 22.99
N LEU A 271 38.56 -19.65 21.74
CA LEU A 271 39.58 -19.66 20.62
C LEU A 271 38.94 -18.92 19.44
#